data_4aadc440cbd659266bd33cc8ebb2fae8
#
_entry.id   4aadc440cbd659266bd33cc8ebb2fae8
#
_cell.length_a   1.000
_cell.length_b   1.000
_cell.length_c   1.000
_cell.angle_alpha   90.00
_cell.angle_beta   90.00
_cell.angle_gamma   90.00
#
_symmetry.space_group_name_H-M   'P 1'
#
loop_
_entity.id
_entity.type
_entity.pdbx_description
1 polymer ?
#
loop_
_entity_poly.entity_id
_entity_poly.type
_entity_poly.pdbx_seq_one_letter_code
_entity_poly.pdbx_strand_id
1 'polypeptide(L)'
;MTPIAMVIFDCDGVLIDSEPLTDRIVAAVLTEQGWPITAAECHHRFLGLSFYDMLPMVEARLDRPLGPDWIDRLVGRLTAALAAGVEPIPGARAALEATAALGLPWRIASNSSHTEMAAKFTRTGLSDIVAGRTHSAVDIIAAGGRGKPAPDLFLAAAAAEGVHPGACLVVEDSVAGVRAAMAAGMACLGFCPDDDGGRLRAEGARPFHALHTLPDLLQAALKGVL
;
A
#
# COMPACT_ATOMS: atom_id res chain seq x y z
N MET A 1 18.07 -17.04 -5.12
CA MET A 1 18.00 -15.71 -4.48
C MET A 1 18.83 -15.68 -3.19
N THR A 2 19.26 -14.51 -2.73
CA THR A 2 19.81 -14.34 -1.38
C THR A 2 18.70 -14.68 -0.37
N PRO A 3 18.97 -15.45 0.72
CA PRO A 3 18.01 -15.63 1.78
C PRO A 3 17.52 -14.30 2.34
N ILE A 4 16.22 -14.20 2.60
CA ILE A 4 15.64 -12.97 3.16
C ILE A 4 15.97 -12.84 4.65
N ALA A 5 16.08 -11.60 5.11
CA ALA A 5 16.31 -11.24 6.52
C ALA A 5 15.22 -10.30 7.07
N MET A 6 14.31 -9.81 6.22
CA MET A 6 13.25 -8.88 6.61
C MET A 6 12.08 -8.95 5.63
N VAL A 7 10.87 -8.65 6.12
CA VAL A 7 9.67 -8.46 5.29
C VAL A 7 9.16 -7.03 5.44
N ILE A 8 8.76 -6.40 4.33
CA ILE A 8 8.11 -5.09 4.33
C ILE A 8 6.74 -5.24 3.68
N PHE A 9 5.69 -4.94 4.43
CA PHE A 9 4.31 -4.97 3.96
C PHE A 9 3.87 -3.60 3.47
N ASP A 10 3.16 -3.55 2.35
CA ASP A 10 2.26 -2.43 2.12
C ASP A 10 1.08 -2.47 3.09
N CYS A 11 0.35 -1.36 3.18
CA CYS A 11 -0.82 -1.22 4.04
C CYS A 11 -2.11 -1.46 3.27
N ASP A 12 -2.37 -0.61 2.28
CA ASP A 12 -3.62 -0.56 1.53
C ASP A 12 -3.65 -1.65 0.47
N GLY A 13 -4.72 -2.45 0.38
CA GLY A 13 -4.80 -3.60 -0.53
C GLY A 13 -4.02 -4.84 -0.08
N VAL A 14 -3.12 -4.74 0.91
CA VAL A 14 -2.39 -5.90 1.49
C VAL A 14 -2.86 -6.26 2.89
N LEU A 15 -2.95 -5.28 3.79
CA LEU A 15 -3.39 -5.48 5.18
C LEU A 15 -4.80 -4.95 5.42
N ILE A 16 -5.17 -3.90 4.69
CA ILE A 16 -6.41 -3.14 4.83
C ILE A 16 -7.14 -3.12 3.49
N ASP A 17 -8.42 -3.54 3.49
CA ASP A 17 -9.31 -3.47 2.32
C ASP A 17 -9.90 -2.06 2.19
N SER A 18 -9.06 -1.11 1.81
CA SER A 18 -9.42 0.31 1.73
C SER A 18 -9.90 0.75 0.35
N GLU A 19 -9.58 0.02 -0.72
CA GLU A 19 -9.88 0.42 -2.10
C GLU A 19 -11.38 0.58 -2.37
N PRO A 20 -12.28 -0.37 -2.01
CA PRO A 20 -13.70 -0.22 -2.30
C PRO A 20 -14.34 0.98 -1.60
N LEU A 21 -13.84 1.34 -0.41
CA LEU A 21 -14.32 2.52 0.31
C LEU A 21 -13.76 3.80 -0.31
N THR A 22 -12.48 3.81 -0.66
CA THR A 22 -11.82 4.92 -1.37
C THR A 22 -12.55 5.24 -2.66
N ASP A 23 -12.81 4.25 -3.49
CA ASP A 23 -13.52 4.41 -4.77
C ASP A 23 -14.92 5.03 -4.58
N ARG A 24 -15.66 4.57 -3.57
CA ARG A 24 -16.99 5.14 -3.25
C ARG A 24 -16.90 6.62 -2.83
N ILE A 25 -15.94 6.97 -2.00
CA ILE A 25 -15.77 8.35 -1.52
C ILE A 25 -15.30 9.26 -2.66
N VAL A 26 -14.33 8.82 -3.45
CA VAL A 26 -13.85 9.56 -4.63
C VAL A 26 -15.01 9.78 -5.61
N ALA A 27 -15.79 8.75 -5.94
CA ALA A 27 -16.94 8.86 -6.82
C ALA A 27 -17.98 9.86 -6.30
N ALA A 28 -18.26 9.85 -5.00
CA ALA A 28 -19.18 10.81 -4.38
C ALA A 28 -18.64 12.24 -4.49
N VAL A 29 -17.36 12.45 -4.17
CA VAL A 29 -16.73 13.78 -4.26
C VAL A 29 -16.72 14.30 -5.70
N LEU A 30 -16.37 13.47 -6.68
CA LEU A 30 -16.37 13.88 -8.10
C LEU A 30 -17.78 14.20 -8.60
N THR A 31 -18.79 13.42 -8.17
CA THR A 31 -20.20 13.67 -8.49
C THR A 31 -20.66 15.02 -7.92
N GLU A 32 -20.29 15.35 -6.67
CA GLU A 32 -20.56 16.66 -6.04
C GLU A 32 -19.89 17.82 -6.82
N GLN A 33 -18.74 17.56 -7.46
CA GLN A 33 -18.06 18.55 -8.30
C GLN A 33 -18.67 18.69 -9.71
N GLY A 34 -19.66 17.88 -10.07
CA GLY A 34 -20.33 17.92 -11.38
C GLY A 34 -19.81 16.89 -12.38
N TRP A 35 -19.01 15.92 -11.92
CA TRP A 35 -18.64 14.75 -12.72
C TRP A 35 -19.33 13.48 -12.18
N PRO A 36 -20.53 13.13 -12.65
CA PRO A 36 -21.18 11.88 -12.28
C PRO A 36 -20.31 10.70 -12.72
N ILE A 37 -19.86 9.91 -11.73
CA ILE A 37 -18.98 8.76 -11.94
C ILE A 37 -19.30 7.69 -10.88
N THR A 38 -19.28 6.43 -11.26
CA THR A 38 -19.47 5.31 -10.32
C THR A 38 -18.17 4.92 -9.63
N ALA A 39 -18.26 4.21 -8.49
CA ALA A 39 -17.09 3.67 -7.80
C ALA A 39 -16.28 2.72 -8.72
N ALA A 40 -16.95 1.89 -9.53
CA ALA A 40 -16.27 1.00 -10.48
C ALA A 40 -15.50 1.78 -11.57
N GLU A 41 -16.05 2.88 -12.06
CA GLU A 41 -15.35 3.75 -13.00
C GLU A 41 -14.19 4.49 -12.34
N CYS A 42 -14.33 4.91 -11.07
CA CYS A 42 -13.23 5.48 -10.28
C CYS A 42 -12.08 4.50 -10.15
N HIS A 43 -12.37 3.28 -9.70
CA HIS A 43 -11.39 2.20 -9.62
C HIS A 43 -10.65 2.02 -10.94
N HIS A 44 -11.37 1.83 -12.03
CA HIS A 44 -10.76 1.60 -13.37
C HIS A 44 -9.89 2.78 -13.85
N ARG A 45 -10.27 4.03 -13.53
CA ARG A 45 -9.56 5.22 -14.01
C ARG A 45 -8.38 5.64 -13.14
N PHE A 46 -8.48 5.43 -11.82
CA PHE A 46 -7.57 6.03 -10.86
C PHE A 46 -6.78 4.99 -10.05
N LEU A 47 -7.00 3.69 -10.27
CA LEU A 47 -6.27 2.63 -9.59
C LEU A 47 -4.76 2.85 -9.68
N GLY A 48 -4.10 2.93 -8.53
CA GLY A 48 -2.65 3.10 -8.42
C GLY A 48 -2.15 4.53 -8.64
N LEU A 49 -3.03 5.50 -8.89
CA LEU A 49 -2.66 6.92 -8.96
C LEU A 49 -2.64 7.55 -7.57
N SER A 50 -1.73 8.48 -7.35
CA SER A 50 -1.82 9.40 -6.21
C SER A 50 -2.93 10.43 -6.46
N PHE A 51 -3.46 11.04 -5.38
CA PHE A 51 -4.43 12.15 -5.53
C PHE A 51 -3.82 13.37 -6.24
N TYR A 52 -2.51 13.55 -6.16
CA TYR A 52 -1.79 14.59 -6.90
C TYR A 52 -1.76 14.31 -8.40
N ASP A 53 -1.65 13.04 -8.81
CA ASP A 53 -1.72 12.64 -10.23
C ASP A 53 -3.16 12.63 -10.75
N MET A 54 -4.13 12.35 -9.89
CA MET A 54 -5.55 12.36 -10.22
C MET A 54 -6.07 13.79 -10.43
N LEU A 55 -5.62 14.76 -9.62
CA LEU A 55 -6.13 16.15 -9.63
C LEU A 55 -6.12 16.78 -11.03
N PRO A 56 -5.01 16.80 -11.80
CA PRO A 56 -5.02 17.41 -13.14
C PRO A 56 -5.97 16.72 -14.11
N MET A 57 -6.21 15.41 -13.98
CA MET A 57 -7.18 14.69 -14.80
C MET A 57 -8.61 15.10 -14.49
N VAL A 58 -8.91 15.33 -13.20
CA VAL A 58 -10.22 15.79 -12.74
C VAL A 58 -10.48 17.24 -13.19
N GLU A 59 -9.51 18.12 -13.02
CA GLU A 59 -9.61 19.53 -13.44
C GLU A 59 -9.80 19.66 -14.96
N ALA A 60 -9.05 18.89 -15.75
CA ALA A 60 -9.20 18.84 -17.20
C ALA A 60 -10.60 18.33 -17.60
N ARG A 61 -11.17 17.36 -16.88
CA ARG A 61 -12.52 16.83 -17.18
C ARG A 61 -13.62 17.80 -16.81
N LEU A 62 -13.42 18.61 -15.75
CA LEU A 62 -14.37 19.61 -15.26
C LEU A 62 -14.22 20.97 -15.95
N ASP A 63 -13.15 21.15 -16.73
CA ASP A 63 -12.77 22.43 -17.38
C ASP A 63 -12.68 23.59 -16.37
N ARG A 64 -12.18 23.31 -15.16
CA ARG A 64 -11.96 24.30 -14.08
C ARG A 64 -11.03 23.79 -13.00
N PRO A 65 -10.29 24.70 -12.32
CA PRO A 65 -9.51 24.32 -11.14
C PRO A 65 -10.43 23.99 -9.96
N LEU A 66 -9.97 23.06 -9.07
CA LEU A 66 -10.66 22.66 -7.85
C LEU A 66 -10.20 23.41 -6.60
N GLY A 67 -9.13 24.20 -6.74
CA GLY A 67 -8.54 24.99 -5.66
C GLY A 67 -7.52 24.23 -4.82
N PRO A 68 -6.67 24.98 -4.10
CA PRO A 68 -5.46 24.42 -3.45
C PRO A 68 -5.79 23.39 -2.35
N ASP A 69 -6.92 23.51 -1.66
CA ASP A 69 -7.28 22.65 -0.52
C ASP A 69 -8.11 21.42 -0.93
N TRP A 70 -8.29 21.16 -2.23
CA TRP A 70 -9.19 20.09 -2.67
C TRP A 70 -8.70 18.71 -2.24
N ILE A 71 -7.39 18.45 -2.37
CA ILE A 71 -6.78 17.19 -1.93
C ILE A 71 -6.93 17.03 -0.42
N ASP A 72 -6.65 18.07 0.37
CA ASP A 72 -6.76 18.02 1.83
C ASP A 72 -8.20 17.68 2.28
N ARG A 73 -9.20 18.29 1.64
CA ARG A 73 -10.62 17.98 1.91
C ARG A 73 -10.98 16.54 1.53
N LEU A 74 -10.47 16.06 0.39
CA LEU A 74 -10.69 14.67 -0.04
C LEU A 74 -10.06 13.69 0.96
N VAL A 75 -8.80 13.91 1.33
CA VAL A 75 -8.07 13.09 2.32
C VAL A 75 -8.79 13.10 3.67
N GLY A 76 -9.27 14.26 4.13
CA GLY A 76 -10.04 14.36 5.37
C GLY A 76 -11.33 13.53 5.33
N ARG A 77 -12.08 13.55 4.22
CA ARG A 77 -13.29 12.72 4.03
C ARG A 77 -12.95 11.23 4.00
N LEU A 78 -11.87 10.86 3.30
CA LEU A 78 -11.39 9.48 3.24
C LEU A 78 -10.99 8.97 4.62
N THR A 79 -10.17 9.73 5.37
CA THR A 79 -9.73 9.35 6.71
C THR A 79 -10.91 9.11 7.64
N ALA A 80 -11.91 10.00 7.62
CA ALA A 80 -13.13 9.83 8.42
C ALA A 80 -13.93 8.58 8.01
N ALA A 81 -14.07 8.32 6.71
CA ALA A 81 -14.78 7.15 6.21
C ALA A 81 -14.04 5.84 6.54
N LEU A 82 -12.73 5.80 6.36
CA LEU A 82 -11.88 4.65 6.69
C LEU A 82 -11.92 4.32 8.18
N ALA A 83 -11.88 5.34 9.05
CA ALA A 83 -12.03 5.16 10.50
C ALA A 83 -13.40 4.57 10.89
N ALA A 84 -14.45 4.84 10.11
CA ALA A 84 -15.81 4.38 10.39
C ALA A 84 -16.11 2.97 9.85
N GLY A 85 -15.50 2.56 8.72
CA GLY A 85 -16.01 1.39 8.02
C GLY A 85 -15.02 0.55 7.20
N VAL A 86 -13.72 0.70 7.40
CA VAL A 86 -12.72 -0.14 6.70
C VAL A 86 -12.60 -1.51 7.39
N GLU A 87 -12.34 -2.55 6.61
CA GLU A 87 -12.12 -3.92 7.07
C GLU A 87 -10.68 -4.37 6.82
N PRO A 88 -10.15 -5.33 7.59
CA PRO A 88 -8.84 -5.91 7.29
C PRO A 88 -8.95 -6.86 6.10
N ILE A 89 -7.89 -6.99 5.31
CA ILE A 89 -7.77 -8.07 4.33
C ILE A 89 -7.82 -9.42 5.08
N PRO A 90 -8.59 -10.41 4.58
CA PRO A 90 -8.66 -11.73 5.20
C PRO A 90 -7.27 -12.36 5.41
N GLY A 91 -6.94 -12.66 6.66
CA GLY A 91 -5.64 -13.24 7.02
C GLY A 91 -4.53 -12.22 7.33
N ALA A 92 -4.78 -10.90 7.27
CA ALA A 92 -3.75 -9.88 7.50
C ALA A 92 -3.05 -10.04 8.86
N ARG A 93 -3.80 -10.15 9.97
CA ARG A 93 -3.20 -10.38 11.30
C ARG A 93 -2.36 -11.67 11.33
N ALA A 94 -2.91 -12.78 10.85
CA ALA A 94 -2.23 -14.06 10.85
C ALA A 94 -0.93 -14.03 10.01
N ALA A 95 -0.90 -13.28 8.90
CA ALA A 95 0.28 -13.11 8.08
C ALA A 95 1.41 -12.35 8.84
N LEU A 96 1.06 -11.29 9.59
CA LEU A 96 2.00 -10.54 10.44
C LEU A 96 2.53 -11.42 11.58
N GLU A 97 1.64 -12.13 12.27
CA GLU A 97 2.00 -13.05 13.37
C GLU A 97 2.90 -14.19 12.88
N ALA A 98 2.58 -14.78 11.74
CA ALA A 98 3.40 -15.85 11.14
C ALA A 98 4.79 -15.33 10.72
N THR A 99 4.88 -14.11 10.19
CA THR A 99 6.17 -13.47 9.87
C THR A 99 7.02 -13.29 11.12
N ALA A 100 6.42 -12.80 12.21
CA ALA A 100 7.09 -12.66 13.49
C ALA A 100 7.53 -14.02 14.07
N ALA A 101 6.68 -15.04 13.96
CA ALA A 101 6.98 -16.41 14.43
C ALA A 101 8.16 -17.07 13.69
N LEU A 102 8.44 -16.67 12.44
CA LEU A 102 9.62 -17.07 11.68
C LEU A 102 10.91 -16.34 12.13
N GLY A 103 10.81 -15.43 13.11
CA GLY A 103 11.94 -14.63 13.58
C GLY A 103 12.36 -13.52 12.61
N LEU A 104 11.55 -13.22 11.60
CA LEU A 104 11.82 -12.15 10.64
C LEU A 104 11.35 -10.81 11.20
N PRO A 105 12.23 -9.79 11.29
CA PRO A 105 11.80 -8.42 11.49
C PRO A 105 10.90 -8.00 10.31
N TRP A 106 9.93 -7.15 10.60
CA TRP A 106 9.04 -6.65 9.56
C TRP A 106 8.60 -5.22 9.84
N ARG A 107 8.30 -4.49 8.77
CA ARG A 107 7.81 -3.11 8.79
C ARG A 107 6.63 -2.96 7.84
N ILE A 108 5.89 -1.87 8.00
CA ILE A 108 4.82 -1.44 7.11
C ILE A 108 5.27 -0.15 6.42
N ALA A 109 5.10 -0.07 5.11
CA ALA A 109 5.50 1.06 4.30
C ALA A 109 4.37 1.46 3.36
N SER A 110 3.69 2.60 3.64
CA SER A 110 2.50 3.07 2.93
C SER A 110 2.65 4.49 2.41
N ASN A 111 1.99 4.79 1.29
CA ASN A 111 1.82 6.17 0.82
C ASN A 111 0.87 7.00 1.71
N SER A 112 0.07 6.35 2.56
CA SER A 112 -0.80 7.00 3.55
C SER A 112 -0.01 7.68 4.68
N SER A 113 -0.59 8.74 5.25
CA SER A 113 -0.05 9.38 6.45
C SER A 113 -0.15 8.48 7.69
N HIS A 114 0.63 8.77 8.73
CA HIS A 114 0.52 8.06 10.01
C HIS A 114 -0.89 8.18 10.62
N THR A 115 -1.56 9.32 10.46
CA THR A 115 -2.92 9.53 10.94
C THR A 115 -3.91 8.61 10.24
N GLU A 116 -3.82 8.47 8.92
CA GLU A 116 -4.65 7.56 8.14
C GLU A 116 -4.39 6.10 8.52
N MET A 117 -3.11 5.69 8.59
CA MET A 117 -2.75 4.33 9.01
C MET A 117 -3.26 4.02 10.42
N ALA A 118 -3.10 4.94 11.39
CA ALA A 118 -3.57 4.76 12.75
C ALA A 118 -5.09 4.59 12.82
N ALA A 119 -5.85 5.37 12.04
CA ALA A 119 -7.31 5.23 11.95
C ALA A 119 -7.72 3.85 11.41
N LYS A 120 -7.09 3.40 10.31
CA LYS A 120 -7.31 2.09 9.70
C LYS A 120 -6.97 0.95 10.68
N PHE A 121 -5.80 0.97 11.30
CA PHE A 121 -5.38 -0.08 12.22
C PHE A 121 -6.21 -0.12 13.51
N THR A 122 -6.68 1.03 13.99
CA THR A 122 -7.60 1.09 15.12
C THR A 122 -8.94 0.44 14.76
N ARG A 123 -9.50 0.77 13.61
CA ARG A 123 -10.78 0.22 13.15
C ARG A 123 -10.73 -1.29 12.92
N THR A 124 -9.61 -1.79 12.36
CA THR A 124 -9.42 -3.20 12.01
C THR A 124 -8.83 -4.06 13.13
N GLY A 125 -8.57 -3.47 14.29
CA GLY A 125 -8.01 -4.18 15.46
C GLY A 125 -6.55 -4.60 15.28
N LEU A 126 -5.77 -3.95 14.40
CA LEU A 126 -4.36 -4.28 14.16
C LEU A 126 -3.38 -3.38 14.92
N SER A 127 -3.86 -2.36 15.66
CA SER A 127 -3.01 -1.34 16.31
C SER A 127 -1.96 -1.91 17.24
N ASP A 128 -2.28 -2.98 17.98
CA ASP A 128 -1.40 -3.62 18.93
C ASP A 128 -0.17 -4.25 18.27
N ILE A 129 -0.38 -4.94 17.13
CA ILE A 129 0.70 -5.65 16.44
C ILE A 129 1.57 -4.72 15.59
N VAL A 130 1.00 -3.63 15.03
CA VAL A 130 1.73 -2.72 14.12
C VAL A 130 2.43 -1.55 14.82
N ALA A 131 2.25 -1.40 16.14
CA ALA A 131 2.82 -0.29 16.90
C ALA A 131 4.33 -0.15 16.70
N GLY A 132 4.79 1.06 16.34
CA GLY A 132 6.20 1.37 16.12
C GLY A 132 6.81 0.76 14.84
N ARG A 133 6.00 0.20 13.93
CA ARG A 133 6.46 -0.52 12.73
C ARG A 133 6.10 0.17 11.41
N THR A 134 5.45 1.33 11.44
CA THR A 134 4.94 2.02 10.26
C THR A 134 5.91 3.06 9.71
N HIS A 135 6.01 3.13 8.40
CA HIS A 135 6.70 4.17 7.63
C HIS A 135 5.71 4.83 6.67
N SER A 136 5.69 6.15 6.65
CA SER A 136 4.81 6.95 5.81
C SER A 136 5.59 7.65 4.70
N ALA A 137 5.07 7.63 3.47
CA ALA A 137 5.64 8.43 2.39
C ALA A 137 5.55 9.94 2.67
N VAL A 138 4.62 10.38 3.52
CA VAL A 138 4.52 11.80 3.92
C VAL A 138 5.81 12.25 4.62
N ASP A 139 6.37 11.43 5.52
CA ASP A 139 7.62 11.75 6.20
C ASP A 139 8.81 11.74 5.25
N ILE A 140 8.82 10.78 4.32
CA ILE A 140 9.86 10.69 3.28
C ILE A 140 9.85 11.95 2.40
N ILE A 141 8.67 12.40 1.98
CA ILE A 141 8.50 13.62 1.16
C ILE A 141 8.90 14.86 1.96
N ALA A 142 8.52 14.96 3.23
CA ALA A 142 8.91 16.06 4.12
C ALA A 142 10.44 16.13 4.32
N ALA A 143 11.14 14.99 4.25
CA ALA A 143 12.60 14.90 4.29
C ALA A 143 13.29 15.10 2.92
N GLY A 144 12.54 15.45 1.86
CA GLY A 144 13.05 15.69 0.51
C GLY A 144 13.14 14.44 -0.38
N GLY A 145 12.66 13.30 0.08
CA GLY A 145 12.53 12.08 -0.72
C GLY A 145 11.19 12.01 -1.47
N ARG A 146 10.84 10.81 -1.95
CA ARG A 146 9.65 10.56 -2.78
C ARG A 146 8.92 9.31 -2.31
N GLY A 147 7.59 9.33 -2.40
CA GLY A 147 6.74 8.14 -2.23
C GLY A 147 6.83 7.16 -3.41
N LYS A 148 6.17 6.00 -3.29
CA LYS A 148 6.05 5.02 -4.39
C LYS A 148 5.54 5.71 -5.66
N PRO A 149 6.12 5.44 -6.81
CA PRO A 149 7.00 4.33 -7.20
C PRO A 149 8.52 4.56 -6.94
N ALA A 150 8.95 5.63 -6.26
CA ALA A 150 10.34 5.79 -5.88
C ALA A 150 10.73 4.81 -4.74
N PRO A 151 12.00 4.41 -4.64
CA PRO A 151 12.44 3.39 -3.67
C PRO A 151 12.56 3.89 -2.23
N ASP A 152 12.52 5.21 -2.02
CA ASP A 152 12.94 5.89 -0.79
C ASP A 152 12.22 5.35 0.45
N LEU A 153 10.91 5.08 0.34
CA LEU A 153 10.09 4.58 1.43
C LEU A 153 10.52 3.16 1.88
N PHE A 154 10.78 2.25 0.94
CA PHE A 154 11.23 0.90 1.25
C PHE A 154 12.67 0.89 1.75
N LEU A 155 13.53 1.74 1.20
CA LEU A 155 14.91 1.91 1.69
C LEU A 155 14.93 2.43 3.13
N ALA A 156 14.05 3.37 3.49
CA ALA A 156 13.91 3.85 4.86
C ALA A 156 13.44 2.75 5.83
N ALA A 157 12.47 1.92 5.41
CA ALA A 157 11.99 0.79 6.20
C ALA A 157 13.10 -0.25 6.44
N ALA A 158 13.89 -0.58 5.43
CA ALA A 158 15.03 -1.50 5.55
C ALA A 158 16.13 -0.93 6.46
N ALA A 159 16.45 0.37 6.32
CA ALA A 159 17.43 1.06 7.13
C ALA A 159 17.06 1.09 8.61
N ALA A 160 15.77 1.20 8.95
CA ALA A 160 15.28 1.18 10.33
C ALA A 160 15.57 -0.13 11.07
N GLU A 161 15.74 -1.25 10.35
CA GLU A 161 16.16 -2.55 10.88
C GLU A 161 17.64 -2.86 10.62
N GLY A 162 18.38 -1.98 9.94
CA GLY A 162 19.77 -2.21 9.56
C GLY A 162 19.94 -3.36 8.55
N VAL A 163 18.89 -3.67 7.76
CA VAL A 163 18.91 -4.78 6.80
C VAL A 163 19.24 -4.26 5.41
N HIS A 164 20.14 -4.98 4.72
CA HIS A 164 20.49 -4.65 3.33
C HIS A 164 19.28 -4.85 2.40
N PRO A 165 18.97 -3.92 1.48
CA PRO A 165 17.81 -4.02 0.60
C PRO A 165 17.67 -5.36 -0.12
N GLY A 166 18.76 -5.90 -0.66
CA GLY A 166 18.78 -7.21 -1.34
C GLY A 166 18.42 -8.42 -0.47
N ALA A 167 18.28 -8.24 0.86
CA ALA A 167 17.79 -9.23 1.80
C ALA A 167 16.38 -8.91 2.32
N CYS A 168 15.71 -7.91 1.75
CA CYS A 168 14.32 -7.58 2.06
C CYS A 168 13.38 -8.21 1.04
N LEU A 169 12.21 -8.65 1.53
CA LEU A 169 11.08 -9.10 0.71
C LEU A 169 9.92 -8.14 0.94
N VAL A 170 9.40 -7.56 -0.13
CA VAL A 170 8.23 -6.69 -0.10
C VAL A 170 6.98 -7.50 -0.41
N VAL A 171 5.87 -7.20 0.27
CA VAL A 171 4.52 -7.71 -0.03
C VAL A 171 3.68 -6.52 -0.46
N GLU A 172 3.19 -6.53 -1.70
CA GLU A 172 2.58 -5.39 -2.40
C GLU A 172 1.47 -5.84 -3.34
N ASP A 173 0.48 -4.98 -3.59
CA ASP A 173 -0.64 -5.23 -4.50
C ASP A 173 -0.70 -4.28 -5.70
N SER A 174 0.10 -3.21 -5.68
CA SER A 174 0.08 -2.14 -6.68
C SER A 174 1.29 -2.15 -7.62
N VAL A 175 1.09 -1.71 -8.86
CA VAL A 175 2.18 -1.50 -9.83
C VAL A 175 3.20 -0.48 -9.30
N ALA A 176 2.73 0.60 -8.66
CA ALA A 176 3.60 1.63 -8.10
C ALA A 176 4.51 1.07 -6.99
N GLY A 177 3.97 0.25 -6.10
CA GLY A 177 4.75 -0.36 -5.04
C GLY A 177 5.71 -1.45 -5.55
N VAL A 178 5.30 -2.27 -6.52
CA VAL A 178 6.23 -3.23 -7.16
C VAL A 178 7.40 -2.50 -7.80
N ARG A 179 7.16 -1.41 -8.54
CA ARG A 179 8.24 -0.58 -9.12
C ARG A 179 9.15 -0.01 -8.04
N ALA A 180 8.59 0.46 -6.92
CA ALA A 180 9.38 0.95 -5.80
C ALA A 180 10.27 -0.14 -5.19
N ALA A 181 9.75 -1.37 -5.01
CA ALA A 181 10.51 -2.51 -4.51
C ALA A 181 11.64 -2.90 -5.48
N MET A 182 11.35 -2.98 -6.78
CA MET A 182 12.36 -3.27 -7.80
C MET A 182 13.45 -2.19 -7.86
N ALA A 183 13.07 -0.91 -7.79
CA ALA A 183 14.00 0.21 -7.76
C ALA A 183 14.86 0.22 -6.48
N ALA A 184 14.34 -0.30 -5.36
CA ALA A 184 15.10 -0.49 -4.13
C ALA A 184 16.03 -1.72 -4.15
N GLY A 185 15.99 -2.55 -5.20
CA GLY A 185 16.73 -3.80 -5.28
C GLY A 185 16.21 -4.90 -4.36
N MET A 186 14.91 -4.85 -4.03
CA MET A 186 14.23 -5.80 -3.15
C MET A 186 13.42 -6.82 -3.97
N ALA A 187 13.31 -8.06 -3.48
CA ALA A 187 12.35 -9.02 -4.01
C ALA A 187 10.92 -8.59 -3.65
N CYS A 188 9.94 -8.95 -4.49
CA CYS A 188 8.55 -8.59 -4.27
C CYS A 188 7.60 -9.75 -4.51
N LEU A 189 6.72 -10.01 -3.55
CA LEU A 189 5.52 -10.82 -3.69
C LEU A 189 4.35 -9.90 -4.04
N GLY A 190 3.71 -10.14 -5.18
CA GLY A 190 2.56 -9.37 -5.66
C GLY A 190 1.25 -10.01 -5.18
N PHE A 191 0.58 -9.40 -4.22
CA PHE A 191 -0.72 -9.86 -3.74
C PHE A 191 -1.82 -9.47 -4.72
N CYS A 192 -2.53 -10.45 -5.26
CA CYS A 192 -3.57 -10.26 -6.29
C CYS A 192 -4.69 -11.31 -6.08
N PRO A 193 -5.58 -11.09 -5.08
CA PRO A 193 -6.62 -12.07 -4.76
C PRO A 193 -7.64 -12.26 -5.87
N ASP A 194 -7.88 -11.25 -6.70
CA ASP A 194 -9.00 -11.17 -7.65
C ASP A 194 -8.59 -11.34 -9.13
N ASP A 195 -7.27 -11.40 -9.43
CA ASP A 195 -6.78 -11.54 -10.81
C ASP A 195 -5.57 -12.51 -10.89
N ASP A 196 -5.01 -12.73 -12.09
CA ASP A 196 -3.88 -13.62 -12.31
C ASP A 196 -2.49 -13.01 -11.96
N GLY A 197 -2.48 -11.78 -11.47
CA GLY A 197 -1.27 -11.03 -11.13
C GLY A 197 -0.40 -10.65 -12.34
N GLY A 198 -0.94 -10.69 -13.55
CA GLY A 198 -0.20 -10.39 -14.78
C GLY A 198 0.42 -9.00 -14.77
N ARG A 199 -0.29 -7.99 -14.25
CA ARG A 199 0.21 -6.61 -14.12
C ARG A 199 1.42 -6.53 -13.18
N LEU A 200 1.34 -7.19 -12.02
CA LEU A 200 2.41 -7.18 -11.02
C LEU A 200 3.62 -8.00 -11.49
N ARG A 201 3.35 -9.13 -12.17
CA ARG A 201 4.42 -9.96 -12.77
C ARG A 201 5.20 -9.21 -13.83
N ALA A 202 4.54 -8.41 -14.66
CA ALA A 202 5.19 -7.60 -15.69
C ALA A 202 6.19 -6.58 -15.10
N GLU A 203 5.97 -6.14 -13.86
CA GLU A 203 6.86 -5.22 -13.15
C GLU A 203 7.93 -5.95 -12.30
N GLY A 204 7.94 -7.29 -12.28
CA GLY A 204 8.96 -8.08 -11.61
C GLY A 204 8.53 -8.74 -10.27
N ALA A 205 7.28 -8.57 -9.83
CA ALA A 205 6.79 -9.28 -8.65
C ALA A 205 6.46 -10.74 -8.96
N ARG A 206 6.55 -11.59 -7.94
CA ARG A 206 5.98 -12.94 -7.95
C ARG A 206 4.55 -12.90 -7.42
N PRO A 207 3.52 -13.17 -8.24
CA PRO A 207 2.14 -13.11 -7.81
C PRO A 207 1.80 -14.21 -6.80
N PHE A 208 0.90 -13.89 -5.85
CA PHE A 208 0.22 -14.83 -4.97
C PHE A 208 -1.18 -14.30 -4.62
N HIS A 209 -2.11 -15.20 -4.23
CA HIS A 209 -3.54 -14.87 -4.24
C HIS A 209 -4.21 -14.92 -2.87
N ALA A 210 -3.50 -15.36 -1.82
CA ALA A 210 -4.09 -15.48 -0.49
C ALA A 210 -3.04 -15.33 0.62
N LEU A 211 -3.30 -14.44 1.59
CA LEU A 211 -2.35 -14.19 2.69
C LEU A 211 -2.08 -15.42 3.56
N HIS A 212 -3.00 -16.39 3.63
CA HIS A 212 -2.76 -17.63 4.37
C HIS A 212 -1.65 -18.50 3.75
N THR A 213 -1.26 -18.26 2.48
CA THR A 213 -0.14 -18.97 1.83
C THR A 213 1.21 -18.27 2.05
N LEU A 214 1.20 -17.05 2.60
CA LEU A 214 2.41 -16.26 2.81
C LEU A 214 3.46 -16.97 3.68
N PRO A 215 3.11 -17.67 4.78
CA PRO A 215 4.10 -18.37 5.61
C PRO A 215 4.95 -19.37 4.82
N ASP A 216 4.37 -20.13 3.90
CA ASP A 216 5.09 -21.09 3.06
C ASP A 216 6.02 -20.36 2.07
N LEU A 217 5.55 -19.25 1.49
CA LEU A 217 6.37 -18.41 0.61
C LEU A 217 7.56 -17.80 1.37
N LEU A 218 7.35 -17.34 2.60
CA LEU A 218 8.44 -16.81 3.44
C LEU A 218 9.45 -17.91 3.81
N GLN A 219 8.99 -19.13 4.12
CA GLN A 219 9.90 -20.25 4.36
C GLN A 219 10.72 -20.61 3.11
N ALA A 220 10.13 -20.55 1.92
CA ALA A 220 10.85 -20.73 0.67
C ALA A 220 11.88 -19.61 0.43
N ALA A 221 11.51 -18.36 0.72
CA ALA A 221 12.39 -17.20 0.61
C ALA A 221 13.58 -17.28 1.58
N LEU A 222 13.37 -17.75 2.81
CA LEU A 222 14.44 -18.00 3.79
C LEU A 222 15.47 -19.04 3.31
N LYS A 223 15.04 -19.97 2.47
CA LYS A 223 15.90 -20.99 1.86
C LYS A 223 16.51 -20.55 0.52
N GLY A 224 16.18 -19.34 0.04
CA GLY A 224 16.63 -18.83 -1.25
C GLY A 224 16.00 -19.52 -2.48
N VAL A 225 14.85 -20.17 -2.31
CA VAL A 225 14.15 -20.96 -3.35
C VAL A 225 12.80 -20.35 -3.75
N LEU A 226 12.64 -19.05 -3.58
CA LEU A 226 11.43 -18.32 -3.96
C LEU A 226 11.37 -18.03 -5.45
#